data_e4d8c8dc7729a38f3398b265c23db708
#
_entry.id   e4d8c8dc7729a38f3398b265c23db708
#
_cell.length_a   1.000
_cell.length_b   1.000
_cell.length_c   1.000
_cell.angle_alpha   90.00
_cell.angle_beta   90.00
_cell.angle_gamma   90.00
#
_symmetry.space_group_name_H-M   'P 1'
#
loop_
_entity.id
_entity.type
_entity.pdbx_description
1 polymer ?
#
loop_
_entity_poly.entity_id
_entity_poly.type
_entity_poly.pdbx_seq_one_letter_code
_entity_poly.pdbx_strand_id
1 'polypeptide(L)'
;DYIRQLYDSYRRPMYICGHSKGGNLAVYAASMSPPEIRQTIRQVYNNDGPGFMEYMLTMPGYLEMVPRIHTYVPQSSIIGLLMEHAEPYRVVKSTQMGGIMQHDVFSWEVEGKELIPVDKLTPDALFVNATIRGWLMSMDYEQRITMVDSLFKLLSYGNVERASDIFLPKNIRQYMKLISTDENIRRILSGEFANLLEAAKKARAASEETAPVPQEDGSQPVQD
;
A
#
# COMPACT_ATOMS: atom_id res chain seq x y z
N ASP A 1 19.30 13.63 3.26
CA ASP A 1 20.77 13.81 3.27
C ASP A 1 21.43 13.12 2.07
N TYR A 2 21.14 11.86 1.74
CA TYR A 2 21.79 11.12 0.64
C TYR A 2 21.56 11.77 -0.74
N ILE A 3 20.32 12.18 -1.08
CA ILE A 3 20.03 12.87 -2.35
C ILE A 3 20.85 14.16 -2.47
N ARG A 4 21.01 14.92 -1.38
CA ARG A 4 21.85 16.12 -1.36
C ARG A 4 23.32 15.79 -1.63
N GLN A 5 23.86 14.74 -1.01
CA GLN A 5 25.24 14.29 -1.28
C GLN A 5 25.47 13.93 -2.76
N LEU A 6 24.50 13.22 -3.37
CA LEU A 6 24.56 12.90 -4.80
C LEU A 6 24.48 14.18 -5.67
N TYR A 7 23.58 15.10 -5.33
CA TYR A 7 23.45 16.36 -6.04
C TYR A 7 24.74 17.17 -5.95
N ASP A 8 25.32 17.33 -4.77
CA ASP A 8 26.55 18.10 -4.57
C ASP A 8 27.74 17.48 -5.29
N SER A 9 27.81 16.14 -5.35
CA SER A 9 28.91 15.40 -5.98
C SER A 9 28.81 15.39 -7.51
N TYR A 10 27.62 15.25 -8.08
CA TYR A 10 27.48 14.92 -9.50
C TYR A 10 26.75 15.99 -10.32
N ARG A 11 25.86 16.78 -9.72
CA ARG A 11 25.07 17.83 -10.42
C ARG A 11 24.36 17.33 -11.69
N ARG A 12 23.92 16.05 -11.69
CA ARG A 12 23.28 15.39 -12.84
C ARG A 12 21.80 15.15 -12.63
N PRO A 13 21.03 14.95 -13.72
CA PRO A 13 19.66 14.48 -13.61
C PRO A 13 19.56 13.16 -12.84
N MET A 14 18.57 13.05 -11.95
CA MET A 14 18.37 11.89 -11.09
C MET A 14 17.05 11.20 -11.42
N TYR A 15 17.06 9.88 -11.35
CA TYR A 15 15.90 9.01 -11.30
C TYR A 15 15.91 8.30 -9.96
N ILE A 16 14.79 8.33 -9.25
CA ILE A 16 14.69 7.73 -7.93
C ILE A 16 13.65 6.62 -8.01
N CYS A 17 13.93 5.46 -7.47
CA CYS A 17 12.98 4.36 -7.44
C CYS A 17 13.03 3.66 -6.10
N GLY A 18 11.91 3.04 -5.74
CA GLY A 18 11.83 2.20 -4.57
C GLY A 18 10.64 1.24 -4.65
N HIS A 19 10.72 0.19 -3.85
CA HIS A 19 9.67 -0.79 -3.67
C HIS A 19 9.17 -0.74 -2.22
N SER A 20 7.88 -0.91 -2.01
CA SER A 20 7.28 -0.95 -0.69
C SER A 20 7.58 0.34 0.10
N LYS A 21 8.03 0.24 1.34
CA LYS A 21 8.50 1.38 2.13
C LYS A 21 9.56 2.22 1.39
N GLY A 22 10.41 1.58 0.56
CA GLY A 22 11.41 2.29 -0.27
C GLY A 22 10.75 3.16 -1.33
N GLY A 23 9.60 2.77 -1.90
CA GLY A 23 8.80 3.57 -2.82
C GLY A 23 8.24 4.82 -2.13
N ASN A 24 7.64 4.67 -0.96
CA ASN A 24 7.17 5.79 -0.14
C ASN A 24 8.32 6.74 0.23
N LEU A 25 9.48 6.20 0.66
CA LEU A 25 10.66 7.00 0.99
C LEU A 25 11.23 7.74 -0.23
N ALA A 26 11.18 7.13 -1.43
CA ALA A 26 11.63 7.76 -2.67
C ALA A 26 10.79 9.00 -2.98
N VAL A 27 9.46 8.89 -2.89
CA VAL A 27 8.54 10.01 -3.08
C VAL A 27 8.73 11.06 -1.99
N TYR A 28 8.80 10.66 -0.73
CA TYR A 28 9.03 11.58 0.39
C TYR A 28 10.33 12.37 0.23
N ALA A 29 11.44 11.66 -0.02
CA ALA A 29 12.75 12.29 -0.14
C ALA A 29 12.83 13.25 -1.34
N ALA A 30 12.22 12.89 -2.47
CA ALA A 30 12.11 13.78 -3.62
C ALA A 30 11.32 15.05 -3.28
N SER A 31 10.14 14.89 -2.67
CA SER A 31 9.23 15.99 -2.32
C SER A 31 9.80 16.94 -1.27
N MET A 32 10.54 16.40 -0.30
CA MET A 32 11.15 17.19 0.79
C MET A 32 12.52 17.77 0.43
N SER A 33 13.05 17.46 -0.75
CA SER A 33 14.30 18.05 -1.23
C SER A 33 14.12 19.56 -1.51
N PRO A 34 15.18 20.39 -1.34
CA PRO A 34 15.15 21.78 -1.74
C PRO A 34 14.84 21.96 -3.23
N PRO A 35 14.29 23.10 -3.64
CA PRO A 35 13.87 23.36 -5.03
C PRO A 35 14.97 23.09 -6.08
N GLU A 36 16.20 23.50 -5.79
CA GLU A 36 17.35 23.29 -6.68
C GLU A 36 17.65 21.80 -6.92
N ILE A 37 17.39 20.95 -5.93
CA ILE A 37 17.55 19.50 -6.05
C ILE A 37 16.34 18.89 -6.79
N ARG A 38 15.10 19.31 -6.42
CA ARG A 38 13.88 18.81 -7.09
C ARG A 38 13.90 19.04 -8.60
N GLN A 39 14.47 20.16 -9.07
CA GLN A 39 14.62 20.46 -10.49
C GLN A 39 15.50 19.45 -11.24
N THR A 40 16.43 18.78 -10.55
CA THR A 40 17.28 17.74 -11.13
C THR A 40 16.64 16.35 -11.11
N ILE A 41 15.60 16.15 -10.29
CA ILE A 41 14.88 14.88 -10.24
C ILE A 41 13.94 14.80 -11.44
N ARG A 42 14.22 13.89 -12.36
CA ARG A 42 13.43 13.69 -13.59
C ARG A 42 12.17 12.91 -13.32
N GLN A 43 12.30 11.78 -12.65
CA GLN A 43 11.19 10.88 -12.35
C GLN A 43 11.42 10.16 -11.03
N VAL A 44 10.32 9.82 -10.36
CA VAL A 44 10.29 9.00 -9.16
C VAL A 44 9.39 7.79 -9.43
N TYR A 45 9.90 6.60 -9.23
CA TYR A 45 9.15 5.35 -9.39
C TYR A 45 8.81 4.77 -8.02
N ASN A 46 7.53 4.71 -7.73
CA ASN A 46 6.98 4.11 -6.52
C ASN A 46 6.34 2.75 -6.89
N ASN A 47 7.02 1.67 -6.56
CA ASN A 47 6.54 0.32 -6.86
C ASN A 47 5.87 -0.26 -5.60
N ASP A 48 4.55 -0.26 -5.58
CA ASP A 48 3.69 -0.77 -4.50
C ASP A 48 4.07 -0.24 -3.10
N GLY A 49 4.52 1.01 -3.05
CA GLY A 49 4.78 1.71 -1.80
C GLY A 49 3.52 2.44 -1.32
N PRO A 50 3.27 2.48 -0.01
CA PRO A 50 2.12 3.17 0.54
C PRO A 50 2.16 4.67 0.24
N GLY A 51 0.99 5.28 0.18
CA GLY A 51 0.83 6.73 0.05
C GLY A 51 1.16 7.50 1.34
N PHE A 52 0.52 8.63 1.52
CA PHE A 52 0.80 9.56 2.61
C PHE A 52 -0.47 9.98 3.35
N MET A 53 -0.28 10.56 4.52
CA MET A 53 -1.34 11.27 5.23
C MET A 53 -1.68 12.57 4.48
N GLU A 54 -2.93 13.00 4.57
CA GLU A 54 -3.48 14.14 3.83
C GLU A 54 -2.61 15.41 3.88
N TYR A 55 -2.02 15.71 5.05
CA TYR A 55 -1.17 16.89 5.19
C TYR A 55 0.04 16.90 4.22
N MET A 56 0.58 15.72 3.91
CA MET A 56 1.70 15.59 2.98
C MET A 56 1.28 15.92 1.56
N LEU A 57 0.06 15.55 1.16
CA LEU A 57 -0.47 15.78 -0.19
C LEU A 57 -0.65 17.27 -0.52
N THR A 58 -0.76 18.11 0.50
CA THR A 58 -0.92 19.56 0.35
C THR A 58 0.43 20.32 0.36
N MET A 59 1.52 19.62 0.61
CA MET A 59 2.85 20.25 0.67
C MET A 59 3.31 20.73 -0.72
N PRO A 60 3.82 21.96 -0.85
CA PRO A 60 4.24 22.50 -2.14
C PRO A 60 5.26 21.63 -2.88
N GLY A 61 6.23 21.07 -2.15
CA GLY A 61 7.24 20.19 -2.74
C GLY A 61 6.66 18.89 -3.27
N TYR A 62 5.63 18.33 -2.60
CA TYR A 62 4.92 17.15 -3.10
C TYR A 62 4.12 17.47 -4.37
N LEU A 63 3.34 18.56 -4.34
CA LEU A 63 2.53 18.99 -5.48
C LEU A 63 3.40 19.28 -6.72
N GLU A 64 4.58 19.87 -6.53
CA GLU A 64 5.56 20.08 -7.61
C GLU A 64 6.05 18.76 -8.21
N MET A 65 6.19 17.72 -7.37
CA MET A 65 6.69 16.41 -7.80
C MET A 65 5.62 15.51 -8.41
N VAL A 66 4.33 15.68 -8.11
CA VAL A 66 3.22 14.85 -8.61
C VAL A 66 3.32 14.50 -10.10
N PRO A 67 3.58 15.44 -11.03
CA PRO A 67 3.67 15.11 -12.47
C PRO A 67 4.87 14.20 -12.84
N ARG A 68 5.81 14.01 -11.92
CA ARG A 68 7.02 13.22 -12.12
C ARG A 68 7.03 11.93 -11.30
N ILE A 69 5.95 11.66 -10.53
CA ILE A 69 5.79 10.42 -9.76
C ILE A 69 5.04 9.41 -10.61
N HIS A 70 5.60 8.21 -10.69
CA HIS A 70 5.01 7.06 -11.35
C HIS A 70 4.77 5.95 -10.33
N THR A 71 3.53 5.79 -9.90
CA THR A 71 3.14 4.77 -8.94
C THR A 71 2.56 3.56 -9.66
N TYR A 72 3.10 2.38 -9.39
CA TYR A 72 2.65 1.09 -9.90
C TYR A 72 2.17 0.23 -8.74
N VAL A 73 1.02 -0.40 -8.91
CA VAL A 73 0.42 -1.31 -7.92
C VAL A 73 -0.04 -2.59 -8.61
N PRO A 74 0.17 -3.77 -8.05
CA PRO A 74 -0.38 -4.99 -8.62
C PRO A 74 -1.90 -5.02 -8.50
N GLN A 75 -2.57 -5.84 -9.31
CA GLN A 75 -4.03 -5.89 -9.41
C GLN A 75 -4.75 -6.23 -8.09
N SER A 76 -4.08 -6.92 -7.18
CA SER A 76 -4.60 -7.20 -5.84
C SER A 76 -3.74 -6.57 -4.75
N SER A 77 -3.20 -5.36 -5.02
CA SER A 77 -2.37 -4.64 -4.05
C SER A 77 -3.08 -4.45 -2.72
N ILE A 78 -2.29 -4.58 -1.64
CA ILE A 78 -2.68 -4.20 -0.29
C ILE A 78 -1.81 -3.03 0.16
N ILE A 79 -0.49 -3.16 0.02
CA ILE A 79 0.48 -2.19 0.58
C ILE A 79 0.44 -0.87 -0.19
N GLY A 80 0.47 -0.92 -1.53
CA GLY A 80 0.47 0.28 -2.38
C GLY A 80 -0.82 1.09 -2.33
N LEU A 81 -1.89 0.52 -1.79
CA LEU A 81 -3.17 1.21 -1.61
C LEU A 81 -3.37 1.75 -0.19
N LEU A 82 -2.40 1.55 0.71
CA LEU A 82 -2.46 2.15 2.05
C LEU A 82 -2.25 3.65 1.96
N MET A 83 -3.06 4.41 2.71
CA MET A 83 -3.03 5.88 2.74
C MET A 83 -3.40 6.51 1.38
N GLU A 84 -3.04 7.78 1.16
CA GLU A 84 -3.48 8.54 0.00
C GLU A 84 -2.33 8.82 -0.99
N HIS A 85 -2.70 8.83 -2.27
CA HIS A 85 -1.85 9.25 -3.38
C HIS A 85 -2.52 10.41 -4.10
N ALA A 86 -1.81 11.49 -4.39
CA ALA A 86 -2.33 12.55 -5.26
C ALA A 86 -2.00 12.28 -6.74
N GLU A 87 -0.95 11.51 -7.01
CA GLU A 87 -0.63 11.04 -8.35
C GLU A 87 -1.50 9.85 -8.77
N PRO A 88 -1.81 9.70 -10.07
CA PRO A 88 -2.47 8.50 -10.56
C PRO A 88 -1.53 7.29 -10.46
N TYR A 89 -2.07 6.14 -10.05
CA TYR A 89 -1.33 4.89 -10.11
C TYR A 89 -1.73 4.06 -11.33
N ARG A 90 -0.82 3.22 -11.78
CA ARG A 90 -1.03 2.23 -12.85
C ARG A 90 -1.14 0.85 -12.23
N VAL A 91 -2.20 0.13 -12.59
CA VAL A 91 -2.37 -1.25 -12.13
C VAL A 91 -1.63 -2.18 -13.07
N VAL A 92 -0.83 -3.10 -12.50
CA VAL A 92 0.00 -4.05 -13.25
C VAL A 92 -0.39 -5.48 -12.93
N LYS A 93 -0.17 -6.35 -13.90
CA LYS A 93 -0.45 -7.78 -13.79
C LYS A 93 0.62 -8.48 -12.97
N SER A 94 0.20 -9.39 -12.09
CA SER A 94 1.08 -10.29 -11.34
C SER A 94 0.68 -11.74 -11.57
N THR A 95 1.68 -12.62 -11.61
CA THR A 95 1.49 -14.08 -11.71
C THR A 95 1.03 -14.71 -10.40
N GLN A 96 1.22 -14.02 -9.27
CA GLN A 96 0.86 -14.53 -7.95
C GLN A 96 -0.63 -14.32 -7.66
N MET A 97 -1.19 -15.25 -6.86
CA MET A 97 -2.55 -15.13 -6.33
C MET A 97 -2.52 -14.59 -4.92
N GLY A 98 -3.43 -13.62 -4.65
CA GLY A 98 -3.55 -12.99 -3.32
C GLY A 98 -2.65 -11.77 -3.12
N GLY A 99 -3.23 -10.76 -2.45
CA GLY A 99 -2.68 -9.41 -2.41
C GLY A 99 -1.27 -9.27 -1.85
N ILE A 100 -0.99 -9.92 -0.70
CA ILE A 100 0.34 -9.81 -0.08
C ILE A 100 1.43 -10.51 -0.89
N MET A 101 1.10 -11.57 -1.63
CA MET A 101 2.06 -12.28 -2.48
C MET A 101 2.38 -11.48 -3.75
N GLN A 102 1.43 -10.70 -4.24
CA GLN A 102 1.64 -9.81 -5.38
C GLN A 102 2.51 -8.58 -5.03
N HIS A 103 2.77 -8.35 -3.75
CA HIS A 103 3.71 -7.32 -3.30
C HIS A 103 5.15 -7.58 -3.76
N ASP A 104 5.49 -8.82 -4.11
CA ASP A 104 6.77 -9.16 -4.70
C ASP A 104 6.84 -8.66 -6.16
N VAL A 105 7.65 -7.65 -6.43
CA VAL A 105 7.82 -7.06 -7.77
C VAL A 105 8.33 -8.06 -8.82
N PHE A 106 9.02 -9.12 -8.39
CA PHE A 106 9.48 -10.19 -9.29
C PHE A 106 8.34 -11.08 -9.79
N SER A 107 7.16 -10.97 -9.21
CA SER A 107 5.95 -11.63 -9.70
C SER A 107 5.20 -10.81 -10.77
N TRP A 108 5.62 -9.58 -11.05
CA TRP A 108 4.95 -8.72 -12.01
C TRP A 108 5.30 -9.12 -13.43
N GLU A 109 4.30 -9.20 -14.28
CA GLU A 109 4.50 -9.61 -15.67
C GLU A 109 5.05 -8.46 -16.52
N VAL A 110 6.01 -8.79 -17.38
CA VAL A 110 6.70 -7.85 -18.26
C VAL A 110 6.57 -8.34 -19.71
N GLU A 111 6.23 -7.44 -20.62
CA GLU A 111 6.29 -7.67 -22.05
C GLU A 111 7.27 -6.68 -22.69
N GLY A 112 8.33 -7.20 -23.29
CA GLY A 112 9.41 -6.37 -23.82
C GLY A 112 10.12 -5.58 -22.73
N LYS A 113 9.85 -4.29 -22.62
CA LYS A 113 10.44 -3.37 -21.64
C LYS A 113 9.42 -2.78 -20.67
N GLU A 114 8.15 -3.19 -20.77
CA GLU A 114 7.05 -2.58 -20.05
C GLU A 114 6.36 -3.60 -19.14
N LEU A 115 5.87 -3.13 -18.01
CA LEU A 115 4.98 -3.89 -17.15
C LEU A 115 3.63 -4.04 -17.84
N ILE A 116 3.05 -5.24 -17.81
CA ILE A 116 1.73 -5.49 -18.42
C ILE A 116 0.66 -4.76 -17.60
N PRO A 117 -0.06 -3.78 -18.20
CA PRO A 117 -1.11 -3.08 -17.49
C PRO A 117 -2.38 -3.92 -17.37
N VAL A 118 -3.18 -3.65 -16.34
CA VAL A 118 -4.56 -4.13 -16.22
C VAL A 118 -5.47 -2.95 -15.90
N ASP A 119 -6.73 -3.03 -16.35
CA ASP A 119 -7.64 -1.88 -16.31
C ASP A 119 -8.04 -1.46 -14.89
N LYS A 120 -8.11 -2.40 -13.95
CA LYS A 120 -8.63 -2.15 -12.60
C LYS A 120 -8.06 -3.13 -11.57
N LEU A 121 -8.14 -2.66 -10.32
CA LEU A 121 -7.93 -3.50 -9.14
C LEU A 121 -9.00 -4.58 -9.04
N THR A 122 -8.67 -5.69 -8.39
CA THR A 122 -9.64 -6.72 -8.07
C THR A 122 -10.64 -6.22 -7.01
N PRO A 123 -11.91 -6.72 -7.02
CA PRO A 123 -12.89 -6.39 -5.98
C PRO A 123 -12.38 -6.67 -4.56
N ASP A 124 -11.65 -7.76 -4.38
CA ASP A 124 -11.05 -8.12 -3.10
C ASP A 124 -10.00 -7.09 -2.65
N ALA A 125 -9.18 -6.57 -3.57
CA ALA A 125 -8.23 -5.50 -3.25
C ALA A 125 -8.95 -4.24 -2.78
N LEU A 126 -10.01 -3.85 -3.45
CA LEU A 126 -10.83 -2.69 -3.06
C LEU A 126 -11.46 -2.88 -1.68
N PHE A 127 -12.02 -4.06 -1.41
CA PHE A 127 -12.60 -4.39 -0.11
C PHE A 127 -11.55 -4.36 1.02
N VAL A 128 -10.40 -5.01 0.81
CA VAL A 128 -9.30 -5.04 1.80
C VAL A 128 -8.77 -3.64 2.04
N ASN A 129 -8.59 -2.84 0.97
CA ASN A 129 -8.15 -1.45 1.09
C ASN A 129 -9.14 -0.62 1.92
N ALA A 130 -10.44 -0.65 1.60
CA ALA A 130 -11.46 0.08 2.35
C ALA A 130 -11.50 -0.34 3.83
N THR A 131 -11.32 -1.64 4.10
CA THR A 131 -11.27 -2.19 5.46
C THR A 131 -10.07 -1.65 6.24
N ILE A 132 -8.85 -1.79 5.69
CA ILE A 132 -7.62 -1.34 6.36
C ILE A 132 -7.61 0.18 6.52
N ARG A 133 -8.05 0.91 5.50
CA ARG A 133 -8.18 2.37 5.57
C ARG A 133 -9.14 2.79 6.69
N GLY A 134 -10.34 2.21 6.73
CA GLY A 134 -11.32 2.49 7.78
C GLY A 134 -10.78 2.17 9.18
N TRP A 135 -10.04 1.08 9.31
CA TRP A 135 -9.39 0.71 10.55
C TRP A 135 -8.29 1.70 10.97
N LEU A 136 -7.37 2.07 10.06
CA LEU A 136 -6.32 3.05 10.33
C LEU A 136 -6.88 4.43 10.68
N MET A 137 -7.96 4.84 10.02
CA MET A 137 -8.61 6.13 10.29
C MET A 137 -9.41 6.14 11.60
N SER A 138 -9.77 4.98 12.16
CA SER A 138 -10.42 4.88 13.47
C SER A 138 -9.46 5.08 14.64
N MET A 139 -8.14 5.03 14.39
CA MET A 139 -7.11 5.24 15.40
C MET A 139 -6.67 6.70 15.46
N ASP A 140 -6.37 7.18 16.66
CA ASP A 140 -5.64 8.43 16.82
C ASP A 140 -4.13 8.26 16.47
N TYR A 141 -3.38 9.34 16.58
CA TYR A 141 -1.96 9.35 16.22
C TYR A 141 -1.12 8.39 17.08
N GLU A 142 -1.33 8.40 18.40
CA GLU A 142 -0.59 7.57 19.36
C GLU A 142 -0.94 6.07 19.21
N GLN A 143 -2.20 5.77 18.97
CA GLN A 143 -2.66 4.42 18.70
C GLN A 143 -2.00 3.86 17.44
N ARG A 144 -1.91 4.65 16.35
CA ARG A 144 -1.24 4.24 15.10
C ARG A 144 0.24 3.96 15.33
N ILE A 145 0.96 4.84 16.04
CA ILE A 145 2.38 4.59 16.37
C ILE A 145 2.52 3.28 17.14
N THR A 146 1.74 3.14 18.22
CA THR A 146 1.78 1.94 19.07
C THR A 146 1.50 0.66 18.30
N MET A 147 0.53 0.72 17.37
CA MET A 147 0.17 -0.41 16.50
C MET A 147 1.30 -0.75 15.53
N VAL A 148 1.87 0.26 14.86
CA VAL A 148 2.99 0.07 13.93
C VAL A 148 4.21 -0.50 14.64
N ASP A 149 4.58 0.04 15.80
CA ASP A 149 5.70 -0.46 16.61
C ASP A 149 5.47 -1.91 17.06
N SER A 150 4.24 -2.24 17.48
CA SER A 150 3.86 -3.60 17.88
C SER A 150 3.96 -4.57 16.70
N LEU A 151 3.52 -4.15 15.51
CA LEU A 151 3.62 -4.94 14.28
C LEU A 151 5.08 -5.17 13.90
N PHE A 152 5.92 -4.12 13.91
CA PHE A 152 7.34 -4.27 13.64
C PHE A 152 8.06 -5.15 14.66
N LYS A 153 7.72 -5.03 15.94
CA LYS A 153 8.23 -5.91 16.99
C LYS A 153 7.85 -7.37 16.74
N LEU A 154 6.60 -7.60 16.35
CA LEU A 154 6.11 -8.94 16.01
C LEU A 154 6.87 -9.52 14.80
N LEU A 155 6.98 -8.77 13.72
CA LEU A 155 7.67 -9.20 12.50
C LEU A 155 9.18 -9.42 12.73
N SER A 156 9.81 -8.59 13.55
CA SER A 156 11.23 -8.73 13.90
C SER A 156 11.51 -9.96 14.77
N TYR A 157 10.51 -10.46 15.49
CA TYR A 157 10.63 -11.67 16.30
C TYR A 157 10.65 -12.94 15.43
N GLY A 158 10.06 -12.89 14.24
CA GLY A 158 10.21 -13.88 13.19
C GLY A 158 11.38 -13.50 12.27
N ASN A 159 12.20 -14.45 11.83
CA ASN A 159 13.23 -14.22 10.82
C ASN A 159 12.56 -13.97 9.45
N VAL A 160 12.04 -12.75 9.26
CA VAL A 160 11.34 -12.33 8.04
C VAL A 160 12.28 -11.52 7.16
N GLU A 161 12.74 -12.12 6.09
CA GLU A 161 13.55 -11.45 5.05
C GLU A 161 12.68 -11.06 3.84
N ARG A 162 11.63 -11.84 3.58
CA ARG A 162 10.69 -11.64 2.48
C ARG A 162 9.25 -11.63 2.98
N ALA A 163 8.36 -10.97 2.26
CA ALA A 163 6.93 -10.94 2.60
C ALA A 163 6.31 -12.35 2.74
N SER A 164 6.75 -13.32 1.93
CA SER A 164 6.34 -14.72 2.02
C SER A 164 6.72 -15.39 3.35
N ASP A 165 7.78 -14.94 3.99
CA ASP A 165 8.28 -15.54 5.24
C ASP A 165 7.33 -15.27 6.42
N ILE A 166 6.51 -14.22 6.35
CA ILE A 166 5.50 -13.89 7.36
C ILE A 166 4.61 -15.11 7.67
N PHE A 167 4.26 -15.87 6.63
CA PHE A 167 3.34 -17.00 6.73
C PHE A 167 4.02 -18.35 6.95
N LEU A 168 5.34 -18.40 7.08
CA LEU A 168 6.04 -19.64 7.36
C LEU A 168 5.62 -20.21 8.74
N PRO A 169 5.33 -21.51 8.86
CA PRO A 169 4.88 -22.13 10.10
C PRO A 169 5.81 -21.85 11.30
N LYS A 170 7.12 -21.77 11.06
CA LYS A 170 8.11 -21.42 12.09
C LYS A 170 7.89 -20.02 12.64
N ASN A 171 7.61 -19.04 11.76
CA ASN A 171 7.40 -17.64 12.14
C ASN A 171 6.04 -17.47 12.80
N ILE A 172 4.99 -18.10 12.30
CA ILE A 172 3.67 -18.10 12.93
C ILE A 172 3.74 -18.62 14.37
N ARG A 173 4.49 -19.70 14.63
CA ARG A 173 4.70 -20.22 16.00
C ARG A 173 5.41 -19.19 16.89
N GLN A 174 6.40 -18.48 16.37
CA GLN A 174 7.11 -17.44 17.10
C GLN A 174 6.18 -16.25 17.42
N TYR A 175 5.34 -15.82 16.48
CA TYR A 175 4.34 -14.76 16.70
C TYR A 175 3.34 -15.17 17.78
N MET A 176 2.80 -16.39 17.70
CA MET A 176 1.88 -16.89 18.73
C MET A 176 2.53 -16.98 20.10
N LYS A 177 3.82 -17.37 20.17
CA LYS A 177 4.58 -17.35 21.42
C LYS A 177 4.72 -15.92 21.96
N LEU A 178 5.11 -14.94 21.13
CA LEU A 178 5.25 -13.56 21.56
C LEU A 178 3.92 -12.99 22.04
N ILE A 179 2.83 -13.19 21.29
CA ILE A 179 1.47 -12.76 21.66
C ILE A 179 1.04 -13.36 23.00
N SER A 180 1.39 -14.64 23.26
CA SER A 180 1.04 -15.30 24.51
C SER A 180 1.86 -14.83 25.72
N THR A 181 3.08 -14.36 25.52
CA THR A 181 4.03 -13.98 26.57
C THR A 181 4.11 -12.48 26.81
N ASP A 182 3.82 -11.64 25.82
CA ASP A 182 3.84 -10.18 25.93
C ASP A 182 2.40 -9.65 26.10
N GLU A 183 2.07 -9.26 27.33
CA GLU A 183 0.72 -8.79 27.67
C GLU A 183 0.34 -7.49 26.95
N ASN A 184 1.30 -6.61 26.69
CA ASN A 184 1.06 -5.36 25.97
C ASN A 184 0.70 -5.64 24.51
N ILE A 185 1.48 -6.49 23.82
CA ILE A 185 1.19 -6.89 22.44
C ILE A 185 -0.18 -7.58 22.39
N ARG A 186 -0.45 -8.51 23.29
CA ARG A 186 -1.74 -9.19 23.33
C ARG A 186 -2.91 -8.23 23.47
N ARG A 187 -2.82 -7.26 24.40
CA ARG A 187 -3.87 -6.26 24.64
C ARG A 187 -4.10 -5.37 23.42
N ILE A 188 -3.03 -4.87 22.79
CA ILE A 188 -3.11 -4.04 21.60
C ILE A 188 -3.76 -4.81 20.45
N LEU A 189 -3.24 -6.00 20.14
CA LEU A 189 -3.76 -6.79 19.03
C LEU A 189 -5.21 -7.24 19.23
N SER A 190 -5.63 -7.59 20.45
CA SER A 190 -7.02 -7.99 20.71
C SER A 190 -8.00 -6.81 20.61
N GLY A 191 -7.62 -5.61 21.06
CA GLY A 191 -8.42 -4.41 20.92
C GLY A 191 -8.55 -3.98 19.45
N GLU A 192 -7.42 -3.96 18.75
CA GLU A 192 -7.38 -3.56 17.34
C GLU A 192 -8.05 -4.58 16.40
N PHE A 193 -8.07 -5.86 16.77
CA PHE A 193 -8.82 -6.87 16.01
C PHE A 193 -10.33 -6.60 16.00
N ALA A 194 -10.90 -6.16 17.11
CA ALA A 194 -12.31 -5.76 17.18
C ALA A 194 -12.60 -4.55 16.27
N ASN A 195 -11.71 -3.54 16.28
CA ASN A 195 -11.80 -2.37 15.42
C ASN A 195 -11.68 -2.74 13.93
N LEU A 196 -10.80 -3.65 13.58
CA LEU A 196 -10.64 -4.17 12.23
C LEU A 196 -11.90 -4.89 11.73
N LEU A 197 -12.52 -5.72 12.58
CA LEU A 197 -13.79 -6.40 12.23
C LEU A 197 -14.92 -5.39 11.99
N GLU A 198 -14.99 -4.33 12.78
CA GLU A 198 -15.99 -3.28 12.58
C GLU A 198 -15.74 -2.50 11.29
N ALA A 199 -14.50 -2.19 10.96
CA ALA A 199 -14.13 -1.58 9.69
C ALA A 199 -14.49 -2.48 8.48
N ALA A 200 -14.27 -3.80 8.60
CA ALA A 200 -14.65 -4.77 7.56
C ALA A 200 -16.18 -4.81 7.34
N LYS A 201 -16.96 -4.78 8.40
CA LYS A 201 -18.44 -4.72 8.28
C LYS A 201 -18.89 -3.44 7.56
N LYS A 202 -18.30 -2.30 7.89
CA LYS A 202 -18.61 -1.01 7.24
C LYS A 202 -18.21 -1.02 5.76
N ALA A 203 -17.02 -1.54 5.44
CA ALA A 203 -16.56 -1.65 4.06
C ALA A 203 -17.47 -2.55 3.22
N ARG A 204 -17.96 -3.66 3.80
CA ARG A 204 -18.89 -4.56 3.14
C ARG A 204 -20.24 -3.89 2.87
N ALA A 205 -20.82 -3.23 3.86
CA ALA A 205 -22.08 -2.50 3.70
C ALA A 205 -21.99 -1.44 2.59
N ALA A 206 -20.90 -0.66 2.54
CA ALA A 206 -20.68 0.33 1.50
C ALA A 206 -20.53 -0.30 0.10
N SER A 207 -19.93 -1.50 -0.01
CA SER A 207 -19.82 -2.19 -1.29
C SER A 207 -21.15 -2.76 -1.79
N GLU A 208 -22.02 -3.16 -0.89
CA GLU A 208 -23.37 -3.65 -1.22
C GLU A 208 -24.30 -2.51 -1.67
N GLU A 209 -24.16 -1.30 -1.10
CA GLU A 209 -24.91 -0.10 -1.53
C GLU A 209 -24.51 0.40 -2.92
N THR A 210 -23.25 0.19 -3.32
CA THR A 210 -22.73 0.62 -4.64
C THR A 210 -22.89 -0.42 -5.73
N ALA A 211 -23.36 -1.64 -5.39
CA ALA A 211 -23.61 -2.68 -6.37
C ALA A 211 -24.76 -2.27 -7.31
N PRO A 212 -24.59 -2.36 -8.64
CA PRO A 212 -25.68 -2.06 -9.57
C PRO A 212 -26.86 -2.99 -9.31
N VAL A 213 -28.04 -2.41 -9.16
CA VAL A 213 -29.30 -3.18 -9.06
C VAL A 213 -29.41 -4.08 -10.29
N PRO A 214 -29.64 -5.39 -10.12
CA PRO A 214 -29.85 -6.28 -11.26
C PRO A 214 -30.99 -5.71 -12.09
N GLN A 215 -30.75 -5.39 -13.36
CA GLN A 215 -31.83 -5.11 -14.28
C GLN A 215 -32.65 -6.40 -14.41
N GLU A 216 -33.88 -6.38 -13.97
CA GLU A 216 -34.86 -7.45 -14.27
C GLU A 216 -34.92 -7.57 -15.80
N ASP A 217 -34.47 -8.72 -16.31
CA ASP A 217 -34.60 -9.07 -17.69
C ASP A 217 -36.11 -9.17 -18.02
N GLY A 218 -36.60 -8.10 -18.65
CA GLY A 218 -37.98 -7.99 -19.09
C GLY A 218 -38.33 -8.87 -20.28
N SER A 219 -37.93 -10.12 -20.28
CA SER A 219 -38.40 -11.12 -21.23
C SER A 219 -39.83 -11.50 -20.92
N GLN A 220 -40.79 -10.79 -21.55
CA GLN A 220 -42.17 -11.25 -21.62
C GLN A 220 -42.21 -12.57 -22.41
N PRO A 221 -42.98 -13.57 -21.93
CA PRO A 221 -43.21 -14.78 -22.71
C PRO A 221 -43.98 -14.43 -23.97
N VAL A 222 -43.43 -14.80 -25.11
CA VAL A 222 -44.15 -14.79 -26.38
C VAL A 222 -45.30 -15.78 -26.25
N GLN A 223 -46.54 -15.29 -26.30
CA GLN A 223 -47.72 -16.14 -26.41
C GLN A 223 -47.85 -16.55 -27.88
N ASP A 224 -47.83 -17.86 -28.12
CA ASP A 224 -48.28 -18.53 -29.33
C ASP A 224 -49.81 -18.49 -29.48
#